data_d6799049b001ae3897e4c29ad4e43e05
#
_entry.id   d6799049b001ae3897e4c29ad4e43e05
#
_cell.length_a   1.000
_cell.length_b   1.000
_cell.length_c   1.000
_cell.angle_alpha   90.00
_cell.angle_beta   90.00
_cell.angle_gamma   90.00
#
_symmetry.space_group_name_H-M   'P 1'
#
loop_
_entity.id
_entity.type
_entity.pdbx_description
1 polymer ?
#
loop_
_entity_poly.entity_id
_entity_poly.type
_entity_poly.pdbx_seq_one_letter_code
_entity_poly.pdbx_strand_id
1 'polypeptide(L)'
;MNTGLLILRLVVGLLFVGHGIQKVSHRLGGHGIEGGAAEFRADGFCGGRLTAAAAGGGQTAAGLLLCAGALTPLAAAIAGGVMTVAVTVKWRNGLWVQDNGYEYPLILMLLLAVLTLTGPGRWSVDQATGLLPWAPWWAAAAVGLGVSSGLMTRALLAQPVPHH
;
A
#
# COMPACT_ATOMS: atom_id res chain seq x y z
N MET A 1 -2.19 -18.33 -17.52
CA MET A 1 -2.46 -17.01 -16.94
C MET A 1 -2.88 -17.06 -15.46
N ASN A 2 -3.83 -17.92 -15.06
CA ASN A 2 -4.36 -17.91 -13.68
C ASN A 2 -3.35 -18.23 -12.57
N THR A 3 -2.41 -19.17 -12.78
CA THR A 3 -1.38 -19.51 -11.79
C THR A 3 -0.39 -18.36 -11.57
N GLY A 4 0.01 -17.68 -12.66
CA GLY A 4 0.88 -16.50 -12.55
C GLY A 4 0.24 -15.37 -11.77
N LEU A 5 -1.07 -15.09 -11.98
CA LEU A 5 -1.82 -14.09 -11.21
C LEU A 5 -1.95 -14.48 -9.74
N LEU A 6 -2.15 -15.77 -9.44
CA LEU A 6 -2.16 -16.25 -8.06
C LEU A 6 -0.81 -16.01 -7.37
N ILE A 7 0.29 -16.40 -8.01
CA ILE A 7 1.64 -16.21 -7.45
C ILE A 7 1.91 -14.72 -7.25
N LEU A 8 1.66 -13.89 -8.25
CA LEU A 8 1.87 -12.44 -8.18
C LEU A 8 1.09 -11.83 -7.00
N ARG A 9 -0.19 -12.19 -6.88
CA ARG A 9 -1.08 -11.72 -5.83
C ARG A 9 -0.62 -12.16 -4.44
N LEU A 10 -0.17 -13.41 -4.29
CA LEU A 10 0.37 -13.92 -3.02
C LEU A 10 1.67 -13.21 -2.65
N VAL A 11 2.60 -13.04 -3.59
CA VAL A 11 3.87 -12.34 -3.33
C VAL A 11 3.60 -10.89 -2.92
N VAL A 12 2.84 -10.15 -3.72
CA VAL A 12 2.52 -8.74 -3.41
C VAL A 12 1.73 -8.63 -2.12
N GLY A 13 0.70 -9.47 -1.93
CA GLY A 13 -0.13 -9.46 -0.72
C GLY A 13 0.67 -9.77 0.55
N LEU A 14 1.54 -10.78 0.53
CA LEU A 14 2.38 -11.13 1.67
C LEU A 14 3.41 -10.04 2.00
N LEU A 15 3.96 -9.34 1.00
CA LEU A 15 4.81 -8.18 1.22
C LEU A 15 4.05 -7.07 1.95
N PHE A 16 2.81 -6.77 1.53
CA PHE A 16 1.98 -5.78 2.22
C PHE A 16 1.63 -6.21 3.65
N VAL A 17 1.27 -7.47 3.87
CA VAL A 17 1.01 -8.00 5.23
C VAL A 17 2.26 -7.87 6.09
N GLY A 18 3.43 -8.27 5.58
CA GLY A 18 4.69 -8.18 6.30
C GLY A 18 5.03 -6.75 6.73
N HIS A 19 4.99 -5.81 5.80
CA HIS A 19 5.24 -4.40 6.08
C HIS A 19 4.21 -3.76 7.00
N GLY A 20 2.94 -4.16 6.90
CA GLY A 20 1.90 -3.70 7.81
C GLY A 20 2.14 -4.18 9.25
N ILE A 21 2.51 -5.46 9.42
CA ILE A 21 2.84 -6.05 10.72
C ILE A 21 4.08 -5.38 11.34
N GLN A 22 5.12 -5.09 10.56
CA GLN A 22 6.32 -4.38 11.02
C GLN A 22 6.00 -3.02 11.63
N LYS A 23 5.02 -2.28 11.10
CA LYS A 23 4.64 -0.95 11.59
C LYS A 23 3.96 -0.95 12.96
N VAL A 24 3.32 -2.06 13.35
CA VAL A 24 2.49 -2.11 14.56
C VAL A 24 2.94 -3.14 15.59
N SER A 25 3.91 -3.99 15.24
CA SER A 25 4.37 -5.06 16.14
C SER A 25 5.89 -5.21 16.13
N HIS A 26 6.42 -5.92 17.13
CA HIS A 26 7.84 -6.28 17.20
C HIS A 26 8.20 -7.53 16.37
N ARG A 27 7.27 -8.00 15.52
CA ARG A 27 7.49 -9.15 14.64
C ARG A 27 8.12 -8.71 13.32
N LEU A 28 8.77 -9.65 12.64
CA LEU A 28 9.39 -9.46 11.31
C LEU A 28 10.39 -8.28 11.25
N GLY A 29 11.07 -8.00 12.35
CA GLY A 29 12.01 -6.87 12.44
C GLY A 29 11.35 -5.50 12.69
N GLY A 30 10.07 -5.46 13.04
CA GLY A 30 9.39 -4.22 13.41
C GLY A 30 9.76 -3.74 14.83
N HIS A 31 9.56 -2.46 15.06
CA HIS A 31 9.83 -1.80 16.36
C HIS A 31 8.56 -1.49 17.15
N GLY A 32 7.48 -2.21 16.87
CA GLY A 32 6.17 -1.98 17.48
C GLY A 32 5.52 -0.66 17.05
N ILE A 33 4.36 -0.38 17.60
CA ILE A 33 3.58 0.81 17.23
C ILE A 33 4.31 2.13 17.58
N GLU A 34 5.15 2.13 18.62
CA GLU A 34 5.97 3.28 18.98
C GLU A 34 7.07 3.55 17.96
N GLY A 35 7.73 2.47 17.49
CA GLY A 35 8.72 2.57 16.41
C GLY A 35 8.09 3.08 15.13
N GLY A 36 6.95 2.53 14.72
CA GLY A 36 6.20 3.01 13.57
C GLY A 36 5.77 4.49 13.71
N ALA A 37 5.33 4.90 14.91
CA ALA A 37 5.01 6.30 15.18
C ALA A 37 6.25 7.21 15.10
N ALA A 38 7.40 6.72 15.54
CA ALA A 38 8.67 7.46 15.45
C ALA A 38 9.12 7.62 13.98
N GLU A 39 9.00 6.56 13.16
CA GLU A 39 9.26 6.65 11.72
C GLU A 39 8.39 7.73 11.05
N PHE A 40 7.08 7.70 11.28
CA PHE A 40 6.18 8.71 10.70
C PHE A 40 6.53 10.13 11.14
N ARG A 41 6.93 10.33 12.40
CA ARG A 41 7.40 11.65 12.85
C ARG A 41 8.71 12.06 12.17
N ALA A 42 9.65 11.14 11.99
CA ALA A 42 10.90 11.40 11.26
C ALA A 42 10.64 11.75 9.79
N ASP A 43 9.62 11.14 9.17
CA ASP A 43 9.15 11.41 7.82
C ASP A 43 8.31 12.71 7.69
N GLY A 44 8.15 13.45 8.80
CA GLY A 44 7.43 14.73 8.84
C GLY A 44 5.92 14.59 8.89
N PHE A 45 5.38 13.56 9.57
CA PHE A 45 3.95 13.39 9.79
C PHE A 45 3.55 13.65 11.25
N CYS A 46 2.36 14.24 11.42
CA CYS A 46 1.63 14.27 12.68
C CYS A 46 0.89 12.95 12.94
N GLY A 47 0.24 12.84 14.11
CA GLY A 47 -0.69 11.73 14.41
C GLY A 47 -0.08 10.53 15.16
N GLY A 48 1.24 10.39 15.18
CA GLY A 48 1.94 9.41 16.01
C GLY A 48 1.41 7.97 15.88
N ARG A 49 0.96 7.37 16.99
CA ARG A 49 0.44 5.99 17.05
C ARG A 49 -0.75 5.74 16.14
N LEU A 50 -1.67 6.72 16.00
CA LEU A 50 -2.85 6.57 15.15
C LEU A 50 -2.46 6.47 13.70
N THR A 51 -1.50 7.28 13.24
CA THR A 51 -0.96 7.23 11.87
C THR A 51 -0.29 5.87 11.61
N ALA A 52 0.53 5.38 12.55
CA ALA A 52 1.18 4.08 12.43
C ALA A 52 0.16 2.93 12.40
N ALA A 53 -0.87 2.97 13.27
CA ALA A 53 -1.93 1.97 13.30
C ALA A 53 -2.76 1.96 12.03
N ALA A 54 -3.15 3.13 11.51
CA ALA A 54 -3.92 3.26 10.28
C ALA A 54 -3.13 2.76 9.06
N ALA A 55 -1.86 3.15 8.94
CA ALA A 55 -1.00 2.70 7.86
C ALA A 55 -0.71 1.19 7.94
N GLY A 56 -0.31 0.69 9.11
CA GLY A 56 -0.01 -0.73 9.32
C GLY A 56 -1.25 -1.62 9.17
N GLY A 57 -2.37 -1.21 9.77
CA GLY A 57 -3.65 -1.91 9.68
C GLY A 57 -4.20 -1.92 8.25
N GLY A 58 -4.22 -0.77 7.58
CA GLY A 58 -4.64 -0.65 6.19
C GLY A 58 -3.78 -1.50 5.25
N GLN A 59 -2.46 -1.47 5.44
CA GLN A 59 -1.50 -2.26 4.65
C GLN A 59 -1.70 -3.77 4.86
N THR A 60 -1.89 -4.21 6.11
CA THR A 60 -2.17 -5.61 6.44
C THR A 60 -3.50 -6.06 5.84
N ALA A 61 -4.57 -5.28 6.00
CA ALA A 61 -5.88 -5.59 5.45
C ALA A 61 -5.85 -5.68 3.92
N ALA A 62 -5.23 -4.71 3.24
CA ALA A 62 -5.07 -4.73 1.78
C ALA A 62 -4.28 -5.96 1.32
N GLY A 63 -3.19 -6.30 2.02
CA GLY A 63 -2.38 -7.49 1.72
C GLY A 63 -3.17 -8.79 1.85
N LEU A 64 -3.99 -8.94 2.90
CA LEU A 64 -4.86 -10.11 3.08
C LEU A 64 -5.92 -10.21 1.99
N LEU A 65 -6.56 -9.09 1.62
CA LEU A 65 -7.51 -9.03 0.51
C LEU A 65 -6.86 -9.42 -0.82
N LEU A 66 -5.64 -8.95 -1.08
CA LEU A 66 -4.86 -9.35 -2.27
C LEU A 66 -4.55 -10.84 -2.26
N CYS A 67 -4.10 -11.41 -1.14
CA CYS A 67 -3.85 -12.86 -1.02
C CYS A 67 -5.12 -13.67 -1.33
N ALA A 68 -6.24 -13.28 -0.77
CA ALA A 68 -7.53 -13.93 -1.03
C ALA A 68 -8.07 -13.66 -2.45
N GLY A 69 -7.62 -12.56 -3.10
CA GLY A 69 -8.22 -12.05 -4.33
C GLY A 69 -9.66 -11.60 -4.11
N ALA A 70 -9.87 -10.88 -3.02
CA ALA A 70 -11.17 -10.36 -2.60
C ALA A 70 -11.19 -8.85 -2.73
N LEU A 71 -12.25 -8.30 -3.32
CA LEU A 71 -12.41 -6.85 -3.53
C LEU A 71 -11.13 -6.21 -4.10
N THR A 72 -10.56 -6.84 -5.13
CA THR A 72 -9.24 -6.51 -5.67
C THR A 72 -9.04 -5.01 -5.95
N PRO A 73 -10.00 -4.26 -6.53
CA PRO A 73 -9.83 -2.82 -6.73
C PRO A 73 -9.73 -2.03 -5.41
N LEU A 74 -10.50 -2.42 -4.39
CA LEU A 74 -10.44 -1.77 -3.06
C LEU A 74 -9.10 -2.04 -2.38
N ALA A 75 -8.64 -3.29 -2.41
CA ALA A 75 -7.33 -3.66 -1.86
C ALA A 75 -6.20 -2.86 -2.52
N ALA A 76 -6.27 -2.70 -3.85
CA ALA A 76 -5.30 -1.91 -4.61
C ALA A 76 -5.37 -0.41 -4.29
N ALA A 77 -6.57 0.15 -4.06
CA ALA A 77 -6.73 1.55 -3.66
C ALA A 77 -6.11 1.81 -2.27
N ILE A 78 -6.38 0.95 -1.28
CA ILE A 78 -5.82 1.08 0.06
C ILE A 78 -4.28 0.95 0.03
N ALA A 79 -3.77 -0.12 -0.60
CA ALA A 79 -2.33 -0.33 -0.72
C ALA A 79 -1.64 0.79 -1.53
N GLY A 80 -2.27 1.24 -2.61
CA GLY A 80 -1.81 2.35 -3.44
C GLY A 80 -1.72 3.67 -2.68
N GLY A 81 -2.66 3.94 -1.78
CA GLY A 81 -2.61 5.11 -0.89
C GLY A 81 -1.38 5.11 0.01
N VAL A 82 -1.09 3.98 0.65
CA VAL A 82 0.12 3.84 1.48
C VAL A 82 1.39 3.98 0.64
N MET A 83 1.42 3.39 -0.56
CA MET A 83 2.59 3.51 -1.45
C MET A 83 2.76 4.94 -1.98
N THR A 84 1.67 5.67 -2.23
CA THR A 84 1.74 7.09 -2.61
C THR A 84 2.39 7.92 -1.50
N VAL A 85 2.00 7.70 -0.25
CA VAL A 85 2.67 8.34 0.91
C VAL A 85 4.15 7.99 0.91
N ALA A 86 4.52 6.72 0.75
CA ALA A 86 5.91 6.27 0.72
C ALA A 86 6.71 6.92 -0.43
N VAL A 87 6.12 7.08 -1.61
CA VAL A 87 6.73 7.83 -2.74
C VAL A 87 7.00 9.27 -2.33
N THR A 88 6.03 9.97 -1.72
CA THR A 88 6.20 11.38 -1.33
C THR A 88 7.31 11.58 -0.29
N VAL A 89 7.46 10.64 0.65
CA VAL A 89 8.54 10.65 1.64
C VAL A 89 9.91 10.51 0.98
N LYS A 90 10.02 9.55 0.06
CA LYS A 90 11.29 9.20 -0.60
C LYS A 90 11.61 10.05 -1.83
N TRP A 91 10.72 10.96 -2.25
CA TRP A 91 10.83 11.73 -3.48
C TRP A 91 12.16 12.48 -3.62
N ARG A 92 12.64 13.08 -2.51
CA ARG A 92 13.89 13.84 -2.50
C ARG A 92 15.14 12.99 -2.65
N ASN A 93 15.05 11.69 -2.41
CA ASN A 93 16.17 10.75 -2.52
C ASN A 93 16.35 10.23 -3.96
N GLY A 94 15.49 10.66 -4.90
CA GLY A 94 15.53 10.17 -6.27
C GLY A 94 14.88 8.80 -6.44
N LEU A 95 15.04 8.21 -7.63
CA LEU A 95 14.37 6.96 -8.01
C LEU A 95 14.97 5.75 -7.30
N TRP A 96 16.30 5.61 -7.31
CA TRP A 96 16.99 4.36 -7.04
C TRP A 96 16.98 3.93 -5.58
N VAL A 97 16.79 2.63 -5.35
CA VAL A 97 16.74 2.03 -4.00
C VAL A 97 18.05 2.17 -3.24
N GLN A 98 19.19 2.20 -3.93
CA GLN A 98 20.52 2.41 -3.34
C GLN A 98 20.62 3.74 -2.60
N ASP A 99 19.91 4.75 -3.08
CA ASP A 99 19.83 6.09 -2.48
C ASP A 99 18.63 6.24 -1.53
N ASN A 100 18.03 5.10 -1.12
CA ASN A 100 16.77 5.07 -0.35
C ASN A 100 15.61 5.76 -1.09
N GLY A 101 15.61 5.70 -2.42
CA GLY A 101 14.63 6.31 -3.32
C GLY A 101 13.28 5.59 -3.36
N TYR A 102 12.40 6.07 -4.24
CA TYR A 102 11.01 5.61 -4.32
C TYR A 102 10.77 4.45 -5.31
N GLU A 103 11.83 3.83 -5.86
CA GLU A 103 11.75 2.70 -6.80
C GLU A 103 10.82 1.58 -6.29
N TYR A 104 11.04 1.13 -5.05
CA TYR A 104 10.28 0.03 -4.48
C TYR A 104 8.77 0.33 -4.34
N PRO A 105 8.34 1.43 -3.70
CA PRO A 105 6.92 1.76 -3.65
C PRO A 105 6.31 2.01 -5.04
N LEU A 106 7.06 2.54 -6.00
CA LEU A 106 6.60 2.73 -7.37
C LEU A 106 6.32 1.39 -8.06
N ILE A 107 7.24 0.42 -7.96
CA ILE A 107 7.04 -0.93 -8.51
C ILE A 107 5.80 -1.58 -7.92
N LEU A 108 5.60 -1.49 -6.61
CA LEU A 108 4.40 -2.03 -5.97
C LEU A 108 3.12 -1.37 -6.48
N MET A 109 3.11 -0.04 -6.68
CA MET A 109 1.97 0.66 -7.28
C MET A 109 1.66 0.17 -8.70
N LEU A 110 2.68 -0.04 -9.53
CA LEU A 110 2.51 -0.57 -10.88
C LEU A 110 1.95 -2.00 -10.86
N LEU A 111 2.43 -2.85 -9.95
CA LEU A 111 1.91 -4.21 -9.79
C LEU A 111 0.44 -4.21 -9.32
N LEU A 112 0.05 -3.30 -8.43
CA LEU A 112 -1.35 -3.12 -8.04
C LEU A 112 -2.22 -2.67 -9.23
N ALA A 113 -1.74 -1.74 -10.06
CA ALA A 113 -2.43 -1.33 -11.28
C ALA A 113 -2.61 -2.50 -12.25
N VAL A 114 -1.57 -3.30 -12.47
CA VAL A 114 -1.64 -4.50 -13.30
C VAL A 114 -2.66 -5.49 -12.77
N LEU A 115 -2.65 -5.77 -11.45
CA LEU A 115 -3.60 -6.69 -10.82
C LEU A 115 -5.06 -6.23 -10.95
N THR A 116 -5.32 -4.93 -10.87
CA THR A 116 -6.68 -4.40 -11.07
C THR A 116 -7.13 -4.41 -12.53
N LEU A 117 -6.20 -4.21 -13.47
CA LEU A 117 -6.48 -4.29 -14.92
C LEU A 117 -6.72 -5.73 -15.39
N THR A 118 -5.94 -6.68 -14.91
CA THR A 118 -6.03 -8.09 -15.30
C THR A 118 -7.04 -8.89 -14.50
N GLY A 119 -7.45 -8.36 -13.35
CA GLY A 119 -8.23 -9.05 -12.33
C GLY A 119 -7.39 -10.04 -11.50
N PRO A 120 -7.97 -10.59 -10.42
CA PRO A 120 -7.27 -11.49 -9.50
C PRO A 120 -7.10 -12.92 -10.03
N GLY A 121 -7.70 -13.26 -11.17
CA GLY A 121 -7.65 -14.58 -11.76
C GLY A 121 -8.68 -15.57 -11.17
N ARG A 122 -8.74 -16.78 -11.74
CA ARG A 122 -9.76 -17.82 -11.39
C ARG A 122 -9.70 -18.31 -9.95
N TRP A 123 -8.51 -18.33 -9.35
CA TRP A 123 -8.29 -18.79 -7.98
C TRP A 123 -8.46 -17.64 -6.97
N SER A 124 -9.63 -16.99 -6.95
CA SER A 124 -9.91 -15.79 -6.16
C SER A 124 -11.32 -15.81 -5.58
N VAL A 125 -11.50 -15.11 -4.48
CA VAL A 125 -12.83 -14.89 -3.88
C VAL A 125 -13.71 -14.08 -4.83
N ASP A 126 -13.19 -13.07 -5.52
CA ASP A 126 -13.94 -12.27 -6.48
C ASP A 126 -14.54 -13.15 -7.60
N GLN A 127 -13.80 -14.17 -8.06
CA GLN A 127 -14.33 -15.13 -9.03
C GLN A 127 -15.40 -16.03 -8.41
N ALA A 128 -15.15 -16.55 -7.21
CA ALA A 128 -16.08 -17.47 -6.54
C ALA A 128 -17.41 -16.81 -6.17
N THR A 129 -17.39 -15.49 -5.91
CA THR A 129 -18.58 -14.71 -5.57
C THR A 129 -19.27 -14.07 -6.79
N GLY A 130 -18.77 -14.32 -8.00
CA GLY A 130 -19.37 -13.79 -9.23
C GLY A 130 -19.15 -12.29 -9.46
N LEU A 131 -18.17 -11.66 -8.79
CA LEU A 131 -17.87 -10.24 -8.97
C LEU A 131 -17.06 -9.96 -10.24
N LEU A 132 -16.48 -10.98 -10.87
CA LEU A 132 -15.72 -10.82 -12.11
C LEU A 132 -16.64 -10.92 -13.36
N PRO A 133 -16.25 -10.25 -14.45
CA PRO A 133 -15.06 -9.41 -14.62
C PRO A 133 -15.24 -8.00 -14.05
N TRP A 134 -14.18 -7.46 -13.45
CA TRP A 134 -14.15 -6.03 -13.12
C TRP A 134 -14.05 -5.21 -14.40
N ALA A 135 -14.92 -4.21 -14.56
CA ALA A 135 -14.81 -3.30 -15.69
C ALA A 135 -13.48 -2.50 -15.61
N PRO A 136 -12.84 -2.16 -16.75
CA PRO A 136 -11.53 -1.48 -16.76
C PRO A 136 -11.48 -0.17 -15.97
N TRP A 137 -12.61 0.54 -15.87
CA TRP A 137 -12.68 1.78 -15.10
C TRP A 137 -12.43 1.59 -13.59
N TRP A 138 -12.65 0.37 -13.05
CA TRP A 138 -12.31 0.05 -11.66
C TRP A 138 -10.81 0.16 -11.39
N ALA A 139 -9.97 -0.16 -12.38
CA ALA A 139 -8.52 0.02 -12.25
C ALA A 139 -8.16 1.51 -12.19
N ALA A 140 -8.75 2.34 -13.06
CA ALA A 140 -8.55 3.79 -13.03
C ALA A 140 -9.05 4.39 -11.70
N ALA A 141 -10.21 3.95 -11.22
CA ALA A 141 -10.76 4.37 -9.93
C ALA A 141 -9.85 3.98 -8.76
N ALA A 142 -9.37 2.73 -8.73
CA ALA A 142 -8.47 2.26 -7.67
C ALA A 142 -7.15 3.05 -7.63
N VAL A 143 -6.53 3.26 -8.78
CA VAL A 143 -5.30 4.07 -8.88
C VAL A 143 -5.58 5.53 -8.49
N GLY A 144 -6.64 6.12 -9.02
CA GLY A 144 -7.03 7.50 -8.69
C GLY A 144 -7.31 7.71 -7.21
N LEU A 145 -8.08 6.80 -6.59
CA LEU A 145 -8.38 6.83 -5.15
C LEU A 145 -7.13 6.59 -4.31
N GLY A 146 -6.27 5.65 -4.71
CA GLY A 146 -5.01 5.39 -4.02
C GLY A 146 -4.11 6.62 -4.03
N VAL A 147 -3.87 7.21 -5.21
CA VAL A 147 -3.03 8.41 -5.34
C VAL A 147 -3.64 9.60 -4.58
N SER A 148 -4.91 9.90 -4.79
CA SER A 148 -5.56 11.05 -4.15
C SER A 148 -5.62 10.92 -2.63
N SER A 149 -5.95 9.73 -2.09
CA SER A 149 -5.96 9.48 -0.64
C SER A 149 -4.56 9.59 -0.02
N GLY A 150 -3.53 9.09 -0.69
CA GLY A 150 -2.15 9.21 -0.23
C GLY A 150 -1.66 10.66 -0.21
N LEU A 151 -1.92 11.43 -1.28
CA LEU A 151 -1.59 12.86 -1.34
C LEU A 151 -2.37 13.66 -0.30
N MET A 152 -3.66 13.37 -0.11
CA MET A 152 -4.48 14.02 0.93
C MET A 152 -3.95 13.69 2.33
N THR A 153 -3.59 12.43 2.61
CA THR A 153 -2.95 12.04 3.87
C THR A 153 -1.66 12.84 4.10
N ARG A 154 -0.81 12.98 3.06
CA ARG A 154 0.41 13.79 3.15
C ARG A 154 0.08 15.25 3.46
N ALA A 155 -0.89 15.83 2.78
CA ALA A 155 -1.28 17.23 2.97
C ALA A 155 -1.86 17.51 4.38
N LEU A 156 -2.72 16.60 4.87
CA LEU A 156 -3.41 16.80 6.16
C LEU A 156 -2.52 16.49 7.37
N LEU A 157 -1.57 15.56 7.23
CA LEU A 157 -0.72 15.11 8.33
C LEU A 157 0.70 15.66 8.27
N ALA A 158 1.06 16.50 7.27
CA ALA A 158 2.37 17.13 7.23
C ALA A 158 2.59 18.02 8.45
N GLN A 159 3.75 17.86 9.09
CA GLN A 159 4.17 18.79 10.16
C GLN A 159 4.48 20.15 9.52
N PRO A 160 4.08 21.26 10.18
CA PRO A 160 4.54 22.59 9.79
C PRO A 160 6.07 22.63 9.85
N VAL A 161 6.70 23.09 8.78
CA VAL A 161 8.16 23.32 8.78
C VAL A 161 8.41 24.45 9.77
N PRO A 162 9.26 24.28 10.82
CA PRO A 162 9.63 25.40 11.67
C PRO A 162 10.34 26.45 10.81
N HIS A 163 9.77 27.62 10.71
CA HIS A 163 10.43 28.77 10.12
C HIS A 163 11.46 29.27 11.16
N HIS A 164 12.72 28.91 10.94
CA HIS A 164 13.87 29.52 11.62
C HIS A 164 14.39 30.69 10.81
#